data_d5ce9cb8502ef733ab4a81df090244de
#
_entry.id   d5ce9cb8502ef733ab4a81df090244de
#
_cell.length_a   1.000
_cell.length_b   1.000
_cell.length_c   1.000
_cell.angle_alpha   90.00
_cell.angle_beta   90.00
_cell.angle_gamma   90.00
#
_symmetry.space_group_name_H-M   'P 1'
#
loop_
_entity.id
_entity.type
_entity.pdbx_description
1 polymer ?
#
loop_
_entity_poly.entity_id
_entity_poly.type
_entity_poly.pdbx_seq_one_letter_code
_entity_poly.pdbx_strand_id
1 'polypeptide(L)'
;MLFRSLVWSGLVDWPRAIGGLGLITAVLCALTVYCTGKIYDTLPTIRAWRQPLTVPVYLAFALATGACLLAAIAAFFDRFQPVQVIIAASAVLATAILKHLYWRAIDGAPRNHTIEAATGLGRIGSVGQWEVPHTSENSVQKEMGYAVARKHAHRLRLLVFLLLATTLLVLVVSFLAPALAITAGPLSLLAAIMERWLFFAEAKHTVTLYYGAPTA
;
A
#
# COMPACT_ATOMS: atom_id res chain seq x y z
N MET A 1 19.14 13.82 -22.48
CA MET A 1 19.72 14.34 -23.74
C MET A 1 20.47 13.26 -24.53
N LEU A 2 21.37 12.49 -23.97
CA LEU A 2 22.16 11.44 -24.66
C LEU A 2 21.33 10.41 -25.43
N PHE A 3 20.22 9.93 -24.87
CA PHE A 3 19.37 8.93 -25.53
C PHE A 3 18.70 9.45 -26.82
N ARG A 4 18.30 10.70 -26.82
CA ARG A 4 17.70 11.37 -27.99
C ARG A 4 18.71 11.55 -29.13
N SER A 5 19.98 11.80 -28.83
CA SER A 5 21.05 11.91 -29.82
C SER A 5 21.45 10.57 -30.44
N LEU A 6 21.43 9.47 -29.66
CA LEU A 6 21.70 8.12 -30.15
C LEU A 6 20.61 7.61 -31.11
N VAL A 7 19.37 8.02 -30.88
CA VAL A 7 18.26 7.70 -31.82
C VAL A 7 18.36 8.52 -33.10
N TRP A 8 18.70 9.80 -32.99
CA TRP A 8 18.87 10.68 -34.18
C TRP A 8 20.06 10.27 -35.05
N SER A 9 21.09 9.66 -34.46
CA SER A 9 22.25 9.14 -35.21
C SER A 9 21.97 7.84 -35.98
N GLY A 10 20.77 7.25 -35.85
CA GLY A 10 20.43 5.97 -36.48
C GLY A 10 21.15 4.75 -35.89
N LEU A 11 21.92 4.95 -34.81
CA LEU A 11 22.67 3.86 -34.15
C LEU A 11 21.77 2.92 -33.34
N VAL A 12 20.53 3.33 -33.06
CA VAL A 12 19.58 2.54 -32.25
C VAL A 12 18.28 2.33 -33.02
N ASP A 13 17.92 1.08 -33.26
CA ASP A 13 16.62 0.70 -33.78
C ASP A 13 15.54 1.03 -32.73
N TRP A 14 14.78 2.09 -32.94
CA TRP A 14 13.86 2.68 -31.99
C TRP A 14 12.82 1.70 -31.43
N PRO A 15 12.10 0.91 -32.24
CA PRO A 15 11.11 -0.02 -31.72
C PRO A 15 11.69 -1.10 -30.79
N ARG A 16 12.85 -1.66 -31.14
CA ARG A 16 13.52 -2.69 -30.33
C ARG A 16 14.15 -2.11 -29.07
N ALA A 17 14.75 -0.91 -29.17
CA ALA A 17 15.34 -0.22 -28.02
C ALA A 17 14.30 0.17 -26.98
N ILE A 18 13.13 0.67 -27.39
CA ILE A 18 12.01 0.99 -26.49
C ILE A 18 11.53 -0.28 -25.78
N GLY A 19 11.34 -1.38 -26.47
CA GLY A 19 10.91 -2.65 -25.88
C GLY A 19 11.90 -3.16 -24.83
N GLY A 20 13.20 -3.19 -25.15
CA GLY A 20 14.24 -3.63 -24.22
C GLY A 20 14.37 -2.73 -22.99
N LEU A 21 14.45 -1.41 -23.19
CA LEU A 21 14.53 -0.45 -22.09
C LEU A 21 13.26 -0.43 -21.23
N GLY A 22 12.09 -0.58 -21.86
CA GLY A 22 10.81 -0.67 -21.17
C GLY A 22 10.76 -1.90 -20.23
N LEU A 23 11.23 -3.05 -20.71
CA LEU A 23 11.29 -4.26 -19.90
C LEU A 23 12.27 -4.09 -18.71
N ILE A 24 13.46 -3.57 -18.96
CA ILE A 24 14.44 -3.31 -17.89
C ILE A 24 13.84 -2.35 -16.86
N THR A 25 13.23 -1.26 -17.29
CA THR A 25 12.57 -0.30 -16.42
C THR A 25 11.47 -0.95 -15.59
N ALA A 26 10.62 -1.77 -16.19
CA ALA A 26 9.54 -2.46 -15.49
C ALA A 26 10.09 -3.41 -14.42
N VAL A 27 11.14 -4.16 -14.71
CA VAL A 27 11.80 -5.04 -13.73
C VAL A 27 12.40 -4.25 -12.58
N LEU A 28 13.11 -3.16 -12.87
CA LEU A 28 13.69 -2.30 -11.84
C LEU A 28 12.62 -1.63 -10.96
N CYS A 29 11.51 -1.18 -11.54
CA CYS A 29 10.38 -0.65 -10.79
C CYS A 29 9.75 -1.71 -9.89
N ALA A 30 9.51 -2.92 -10.41
CA ALA A 30 8.97 -4.01 -9.61
C ALA A 30 9.91 -4.40 -8.46
N LEU A 31 11.22 -4.45 -8.72
CA LEU A 31 12.24 -4.71 -7.70
C LEU A 31 12.26 -3.62 -6.63
N THR A 32 12.15 -2.35 -7.02
CA THR A 32 12.08 -1.22 -6.08
C THR A 32 10.88 -1.33 -5.16
N VAL A 33 9.69 -1.63 -5.70
CA VAL A 33 8.47 -1.83 -4.91
C VAL A 33 8.60 -3.05 -3.99
N TYR A 34 9.17 -4.14 -4.49
CA TYR A 34 9.46 -5.34 -3.71
C TYR A 34 10.38 -5.03 -2.53
N CYS A 35 11.52 -4.37 -2.76
CA CYS A 35 12.45 -3.96 -1.72
C CYS A 35 11.79 -3.05 -0.69
N THR A 36 10.97 -2.09 -1.14
CA THR A 36 10.20 -1.20 -0.25
C THR A 36 9.25 -2.00 0.64
N GLY A 37 8.51 -2.95 0.08
CA GLY A 37 7.63 -3.84 0.85
C GLY A 37 8.42 -4.70 1.85
N LYS A 38 9.62 -5.18 1.46
CA LYS A 38 10.47 -5.99 2.34
C LYS A 38 11.03 -5.22 3.52
N ILE A 39 11.29 -3.92 3.41
CA ILE A 39 11.70 -3.09 4.55
C ILE A 39 10.69 -3.25 5.70
N TYR A 40 9.39 -3.17 5.41
CA TYR A 40 8.35 -3.29 6.42
C TYR A 40 8.15 -4.74 6.90
N ASP A 41 8.16 -5.71 5.98
CA ASP A 41 8.01 -7.12 6.29
C ASP A 41 9.10 -7.67 7.22
N THR A 42 10.30 -7.07 7.21
CA THR A 42 11.41 -7.47 8.07
C THR A 42 11.40 -6.84 9.45
N LEU A 43 10.49 -5.91 9.76
CA LEU A 43 10.43 -5.22 11.04
C LEU A 43 9.64 -6.04 12.09
N PRO A 44 10.30 -6.71 13.06
CA PRO A 44 9.62 -7.54 14.06
C PRO A 44 8.81 -6.74 15.08
N THR A 45 9.14 -5.44 15.22
CA THR A 45 8.54 -4.54 16.21
C THR A 45 7.13 -4.08 15.85
N ILE A 46 6.72 -4.24 14.57
CA ILE A 46 5.40 -3.87 14.09
C ILE A 46 4.77 -5.07 13.42
N ARG A 47 3.91 -5.74 14.17
CA ARG A 47 3.27 -6.97 13.72
C ARG A 47 2.40 -6.81 12.48
N ALA A 48 1.69 -5.68 12.37
CA ALA A 48 0.87 -5.39 11.19
C ALA A 48 1.68 -5.41 9.90
N TRP A 49 2.95 -5.05 9.94
CA TRP A 49 3.84 -5.01 8.79
C TRP A 49 4.53 -6.36 8.52
N ARG A 50 4.89 -7.07 9.61
CA ARG A 50 5.57 -8.38 9.52
C ARG A 50 4.58 -9.50 9.23
N GLN A 51 4.12 -9.58 7.98
CA GLN A 51 3.24 -10.64 7.52
C GLN A 51 3.41 -10.94 6.03
N PRO A 52 3.10 -12.19 5.59
CA PRO A 52 3.37 -12.61 4.21
C PRO A 52 2.66 -11.79 3.13
N LEU A 53 1.54 -11.14 3.47
CA LEU A 53 0.74 -10.36 2.52
C LEU A 53 1.25 -8.93 2.32
N THR A 54 2.21 -8.45 3.12
CA THR A 54 2.72 -7.08 3.02
C THR A 54 3.31 -6.80 1.63
N VAL A 55 4.26 -7.60 1.19
CA VAL A 55 4.89 -7.44 -0.13
C VAL A 55 3.92 -7.65 -1.29
N PRO A 56 3.09 -8.72 -1.32
CA PRO A 56 2.06 -8.89 -2.35
C PRO A 56 1.10 -7.70 -2.47
N VAL A 57 0.67 -7.10 -1.36
CA VAL A 57 -0.20 -5.92 -1.36
C VAL A 57 0.51 -4.70 -1.96
N TYR A 58 1.80 -4.48 -1.65
CA TYR A 58 2.59 -3.42 -2.26
C TYR A 58 2.67 -3.56 -3.78
N LEU A 59 2.99 -4.76 -4.26
CA LEU A 59 3.07 -5.04 -5.69
C LEU A 59 1.70 -4.92 -6.39
N ALA A 60 0.63 -5.38 -5.74
CA ALA A 60 -0.72 -5.29 -6.28
C ALA A 60 -1.18 -3.83 -6.45
N PHE A 61 -0.97 -2.98 -5.44
CA PHE A 61 -1.28 -1.54 -5.55
C PHE A 61 -0.45 -0.86 -6.64
N ALA A 62 0.84 -1.16 -6.75
CA ALA A 62 1.70 -0.62 -7.80
C ALA A 62 1.21 -1.02 -9.19
N LEU A 63 0.83 -2.28 -9.38
CA LEU A 63 0.30 -2.78 -10.65
C LEU A 63 -1.06 -2.15 -10.97
N ALA A 64 -1.97 -2.08 -10.01
CA ALA A 64 -3.30 -1.51 -10.21
C ALA A 64 -3.25 -0.02 -10.55
N THR A 65 -2.49 0.78 -9.78
CA THR A 65 -2.35 2.21 -10.04
C THR A 65 -1.64 2.46 -11.37
N GLY A 66 -0.58 1.71 -11.67
CA GLY A 66 0.13 1.81 -12.94
C GLY A 66 -0.75 1.47 -14.15
N ALA A 67 -1.54 0.39 -14.07
CA ALA A 67 -2.45 -0.02 -15.13
C ALA A 67 -3.62 0.99 -15.31
N CYS A 68 -4.17 1.53 -14.21
CA CYS A 68 -5.19 2.57 -14.27
C CYS A 68 -4.66 3.88 -14.87
N LEU A 69 -3.43 4.29 -14.51
CA LEU A 69 -2.77 5.44 -15.12
C LEU A 69 -2.50 5.24 -16.60
N LEU A 70 -2.06 4.05 -17.00
CA LEU A 70 -1.85 3.72 -18.41
C LEU A 70 -3.17 3.82 -19.19
N ALA A 71 -4.26 3.25 -18.67
CA ALA A 71 -5.57 3.33 -19.30
C ALA A 71 -6.07 4.79 -19.38
N ALA A 72 -5.85 5.59 -18.32
CA ALA A 72 -6.21 7.00 -18.30
C ALA A 72 -5.43 7.83 -19.34
N ILE A 73 -4.12 7.64 -19.41
CA ILE A 73 -3.26 8.33 -20.38
C ILE A 73 -3.62 7.90 -21.80
N ALA A 74 -3.85 6.61 -22.04
CA ALA A 74 -4.24 6.11 -23.35
C ALA A 74 -5.58 6.70 -23.79
N ALA A 75 -6.56 6.81 -22.90
CA ALA A 75 -7.84 7.45 -23.19
C ALA A 75 -7.69 8.96 -23.47
N PHE A 76 -6.82 9.64 -22.72
CA PHE A 76 -6.55 11.08 -22.93
C PHE A 76 -5.95 11.39 -24.32
N PHE A 77 -5.13 10.48 -24.86
CA PHE A 77 -4.51 10.61 -26.18
C PHE A 77 -5.25 9.85 -27.30
N ASP A 78 -6.51 9.51 -27.10
CA ASP A 78 -7.33 8.74 -28.06
C ASP A 78 -6.70 7.40 -28.50
N ARG A 79 -5.93 6.78 -27.62
CA ARG A 79 -5.28 5.47 -27.81
C ARG A 79 -5.89 4.38 -26.93
N PHE A 80 -7.15 4.56 -26.53
CA PHE A 80 -7.89 3.62 -25.71
C PHE A 80 -7.94 2.23 -26.37
N GLN A 81 -7.64 1.20 -25.57
CA GLN A 81 -7.76 -0.20 -25.98
C GLN A 81 -8.44 -1.01 -24.88
N PRO A 82 -9.43 -1.86 -25.22
CA PRO A 82 -10.14 -2.68 -24.23
C PRO A 82 -9.22 -3.55 -23.37
N VAL A 83 -8.11 -4.04 -23.91
CA VAL A 83 -7.13 -4.86 -23.18
C VAL A 83 -6.51 -4.12 -21.99
N GLN A 84 -6.27 -2.80 -22.11
CA GLN A 84 -5.74 -1.97 -21.02
C GLN A 84 -6.71 -1.91 -19.86
N VAL A 85 -8.01 -1.80 -20.15
CA VAL A 85 -9.07 -1.78 -19.14
C VAL A 85 -9.21 -3.14 -18.46
N ILE A 86 -9.14 -4.23 -19.22
CA ILE A 86 -9.19 -5.59 -18.65
C ILE A 86 -8.03 -5.81 -17.67
N ILE A 87 -6.80 -5.42 -18.05
CA ILE A 87 -5.63 -5.52 -17.20
C ILE A 87 -5.80 -4.65 -15.94
N ALA A 88 -6.24 -3.39 -16.10
CA ALA A 88 -6.46 -2.49 -14.97
C ALA A 88 -7.54 -3.02 -14.03
N ALA A 89 -8.68 -3.45 -14.55
CA ALA A 89 -9.79 -3.99 -13.76
C ALA A 89 -9.40 -5.26 -12.99
N SER A 90 -8.70 -6.18 -13.65
CA SER A 90 -8.21 -7.40 -12.99
C SER A 90 -7.20 -7.08 -11.88
N ALA A 91 -6.29 -6.12 -12.10
CA ALA A 91 -5.33 -5.67 -11.11
C ALA A 91 -6.02 -5.00 -9.90
N VAL A 92 -7.01 -4.13 -10.14
CA VAL A 92 -7.81 -3.48 -9.07
C VAL A 92 -8.56 -4.53 -8.25
N LEU A 93 -9.20 -5.51 -8.90
CA LEU A 93 -9.91 -6.60 -8.22
C LEU A 93 -8.95 -7.44 -7.37
N ALA A 94 -7.82 -7.85 -7.93
CA ALA A 94 -6.79 -8.59 -7.20
C ALA A 94 -6.28 -7.79 -5.99
N THR A 95 -6.07 -6.48 -6.15
CA THR A 95 -5.65 -5.58 -5.07
C THR A 95 -6.70 -5.52 -3.96
N ALA A 96 -7.98 -5.41 -4.29
CA ALA A 96 -9.06 -5.39 -3.31
C ALA A 96 -9.12 -6.72 -2.52
N ILE A 97 -8.99 -7.86 -3.19
CA ILE A 97 -8.97 -9.18 -2.56
C ILE A 97 -7.77 -9.33 -1.63
N LEU A 98 -6.56 -9.04 -2.11
CA LEU A 98 -5.33 -9.14 -1.31
C LEU A 98 -5.38 -8.21 -0.10
N LYS A 99 -5.91 -7.00 -0.26
CA LYS A 99 -6.05 -6.06 0.86
C LYS A 99 -7.09 -6.52 1.87
N HIS A 100 -8.18 -7.10 1.43
CA HIS A 100 -9.18 -7.71 2.32
C HIS A 100 -8.55 -8.83 3.15
N LEU A 101 -7.82 -9.75 2.51
CA LEU A 101 -7.12 -10.83 3.19
C LEU A 101 -6.07 -10.31 4.18
N TYR A 102 -5.34 -9.25 3.79
CA TYR A 102 -4.36 -8.58 4.65
C TYR A 102 -5.01 -8.05 5.94
N TRP A 103 -6.11 -7.30 5.84
CA TRP A 103 -6.79 -6.78 7.02
C TRP A 103 -7.40 -7.89 7.88
N ARG A 104 -7.97 -8.93 7.27
CA ARG A 104 -8.44 -10.11 8.02
C ARG A 104 -7.31 -10.78 8.78
N ALA A 105 -6.14 -10.91 8.19
CA ALA A 105 -4.98 -11.49 8.85
C ALA A 105 -4.49 -10.65 10.04
N ILE A 106 -4.52 -9.33 9.94
CA ILE A 106 -4.18 -8.43 11.05
C ILE A 106 -5.20 -8.54 12.18
N ASP A 107 -6.48 -8.46 11.83
CA ASP A 107 -7.57 -8.40 12.83
C ASP A 107 -7.74 -9.75 13.55
N GLY A 108 -7.50 -10.87 12.86
CA GLY A 108 -7.57 -12.23 13.42
C GLY A 108 -6.35 -12.66 14.20
N ALA A 109 -5.29 -11.88 14.19
CA ALA A 109 -4.04 -12.28 14.80
C ALA A 109 -4.06 -12.11 16.33
N PRO A 110 -3.61 -13.13 17.14
CA PRO A 110 -3.61 -13.06 18.61
C PRO A 110 -2.75 -11.88 19.09
N ARG A 111 -3.20 -11.17 20.14
CA ARG A 111 -2.50 -10.02 20.74
C ARG A 111 -1.43 -10.53 21.71
N ASN A 112 -0.28 -10.97 21.19
CA ASN A 112 0.77 -11.60 21.99
C ASN A 112 1.79 -10.61 22.57
N HIS A 113 1.73 -9.34 22.16
CA HIS A 113 2.63 -8.31 22.68
C HIS A 113 1.92 -7.56 23.83
N THR A 114 2.08 -8.11 25.05
CA THR A 114 1.62 -7.50 26.29
C THR A 114 2.83 -7.18 27.18
N ILE A 115 2.65 -6.34 28.19
CA ILE A 115 3.71 -6.02 29.15
C ILE A 115 4.17 -7.29 29.87
N GLU A 116 3.25 -8.19 30.21
CA GLU A 116 3.54 -9.48 30.83
C GLU A 116 4.44 -10.36 29.96
N ALA A 117 4.15 -10.43 28.66
CA ALA A 117 4.96 -11.19 27.71
C ALA A 117 6.33 -10.56 27.48
N ALA A 118 6.40 -9.22 27.42
CA ALA A 118 7.63 -8.48 27.20
C ALA A 118 8.59 -8.55 28.38
N THR A 119 8.06 -8.58 29.61
CA THR A 119 8.85 -8.63 30.84
C THR A 119 9.09 -10.06 31.36
N GLY A 120 8.35 -11.05 30.86
CA GLY A 120 8.37 -12.42 31.37
C GLY A 120 7.73 -12.60 32.75
N LEU A 121 7.18 -11.52 33.35
CA LEU A 121 6.62 -11.52 34.71
C LEU A 121 5.17 -12.02 34.74
N GLY A 122 4.53 -12.29 33.64
CA GLY A 122 3.15 -12.78 33.58
C GLY A 122 2.90 -14.12 34.27
N ARG A 123 3.97 -14.88 34.60
CA ARG A 123 3.89 -16.09 35.41
C ARG A 123 3.65 -15.80 36.91
N ILE A 124 3.97 -14.59 37.35
CA ILE A 124 3.91 -14.18 38.78
C ILE A 124 2.59 -13.44 39.05
N GLY A 125 2.07 -12.70 38.08
CA GLY A 125 0.83 -11.95 38.23
C GLY A 125 0.60 -10.95 37.09
N SER A 126 -0.39 -10.08 37.23
CA SER A 126 -0.64 -8.97 36.33
C SER A 126 0.47 -7.92 36.47
N VAL A 127 1.00 -7.46 35.31
CA VAL A 127 2.11 -6.50 35.29
C VAL A 127 1.58 -5.13 34.89
N GLY A 128 1.82 -4.14 35.74
CA GLY A 128 1.53 -2.73 35.45
C GLY A 128 2.76 -1.87 35.66
N GLN A 129 2.82 -0.73 34.98
CA GLN A 129 3.84 0.27 35.27
C GLN A 129 3.51 0.99 36.57
N TRP A 130 4.49 1.12 37.46
CA TRP A 130 4.37 1.88 38.70
C TRP A 130 4.33 3.38 38.42
N GLU A 131 5.23 3.85 37.52
CA GLU A 131 5.29 5.23 37.08
C GLU A 131 5.39 5.31 35.57
N VAL A 132 4.79 6.38 34.98
CA VAL A 132 4.96 6.67 33.56
C VAL A 132 6.39 7.18 33.35
N PRO A 133 7.17 6.65 32.38
CA PRO A 133 8.58 6.98 32.22
C PRO A 133 8.83 8.47 31.88
N HIS A 134 7.79 9.21 31.52
CA HIS A 134 7.86 10.64 31.22
C HIS A 134 6.61 11.36 31.73
N THR A 135 6.80 12.56 32.32
CA THR A 135 5.72 13.43 32.78
C THR A 135 5.05 14.22 31.66
N SER A 136 5.70 14.33 30.51
CA SER A 136 5.17 15.00 29.31
C SER A 136 5.25 14.08 28.11
N GLU A 137 4.25 14.17 27.21
CA GLU A 137 4.28 13.46 25.93
C GLU A 137 5.51 13.87 25.11
N ASN A 138 6.32 12.91 24.70
CA ASN A 138 7.44 13.15 23.81
C ASN A 138 7.01 13.09 22.34
N SER A 139 7.90 13.51 21.41
CA SER A 139 7.63 13.49 19.96
C SER A 139 7.26 12.09 19.47
N VAL A 140 7.90 11.04 19.98
CA VAL A 140 7.62 9.64 19.62
C VAL A 140 6.20 9.22 19.97
N GLN A 141 5.71 9.61 21.15
CA GLN A 141 4.32 9.33 21.56
C GLN A 141 3.32 10.05 20.67
N LYS A 142 3.60 11.31 20.31
CA LYS A 142 2.74 12.10 19.43
C LYS A 142 2.74 11.58 18.00
N GLU A 143 3.90 11.29 17.44
CA GLU A 143 4.06 10.82 16.06
C GLU A 143 3.56 9.39 15.87
N MET A 144 3.75 8.51 16.85
CA MET A 144 3.24 7.12 16.81
C MET A 144 1.80 7.00 17.31
N GLY A 145 1.23 8.07 17.83
CA GLY A 145 -0.08 8.07 18.47
C GLY A 145 -1.23 7.76 17.53
N TYR A 146 -1.23 8.32 16.31
CA TYR A 146 -2.31 8.19 15.30
C TYR A 146 -3.71 7.91 15.87
N ALA A 147 -4.01 8.47 17.04
CA ALA A 147 -5.19 8.13 17.85
C ALA A 147 -6.49 8.39 17.06
N VAL A 148 -6.55 9.52 16.33
CA VAL A 148 -7.71 9.88 15.52
C VAL A 148 -7.88 8.91 14.35
N ALA A 149 -6.81 8.55 13.65
CA ALA A 149 -6.86 7.62 12.53
C ALA A 149 -7.28 6.23 12.97
N ARG A 150 -6.77 5.74 14.10
CA ARG A 150 -7.16 4.42 14.66
C ARG A 150 -8.62 4.40 15.09
N LYS A 151 -9.14 5.48 15.67
CA LYS A 151 -10.56 5.60 16.03
C LYS A 151 -11.47 5.47 14.81
N HIS A 152 -11.04 5.93 13.65
CA HIS A 152 -11.80 5.91 12.41
C HIS A 152 -11.32 4.85 11.40
N ALA A 153 -10.42 3.96 11.79
CA ALA A 153 -9.79 2.98 10.89
C ALA A 153 -10.80 2.18 10.07
N HIS A 154 -11.87 1.69 10.69
CA HIS A 154 -12.91 0.94 9.97
C HIS A 154 -13.58 1.76 8.85
N ARG A 155 -13.91 3.03 9.12
CA ARG A 155 -14.52 3.93 8.11
C ARG A 155 -13.54 4.23 6.98
N LEU A 156 -12.27 4.40 7.31
CA LEU A 156 -11.22 4.65 6.33
C LEU A 156 -10.92 3.41 5.47
N ARG A 157 -10.94 2.22 6.06
CA ARG A 157 -10.86 0.95 5.31
C ARG A 157 -12.02 0.82 4.32
N LEU A 158 -13.25 1.13 4.77
CA LEU A 158 -14.43 1.15 3.89
C LEU A 158 -14.26 2.14 2.75
N LEU A 159 -13.73 3.34 3.02
CA LEU A 159 -13.49 4.36 2.00
C LEU A 159 -12.46 3.89 0.95
N VAL A 160 -11.39 3.18 1.36
CA VAL A 160 -10.45 2.56 0.42
C VAL A 160 -11.17 1.56 -0.50
N PHE A 161 -12.03 0.69 0.06
CA PHE A 161 -12.81 -0.25 -0.75
C PHE A 161 -13.81 0.44 -1.66
N LEU A 162 -14.46 1.51 -1.22
CA LEU A 162 -15.35 2.32 -2.05
C LEU A 162 -14.60 2.96 -3.23
N LEU A 163 -13.40 3.50 -2.99
CA LEU A 163 -12.56 4.05 -4.05
C LEU A 163 -12.13 2.98 -5.06
N LEU A 164 -11.72 1.79 -4.59
CA LEU A 164 -11.38 0.67 -5.49
C LEU A 164 -12.62 0.18 -6.27
N ALA A 165 -13.78 0.07 -5.63
CA ALA A 165 -15.03 -0.31 -6.28
C ALA A 165 -15.47 0.73 -7.32
N THR A 166 -15.37 2.02 -7.00
CA THR A 166 -15.67 3.11 -7.94
C THR A 166 -14.68 3.09 -9.11
N THR A 167 -13.39 2.85 -8.86
CA THR A 167 -12.39 2.69 -9.93
C THR A 167 -12.76 1.52 -10.84
N LEU A 168 -13.15 0.38 -10.28
CA LEU A 168 -13.57 -0.79 -11.06
C LEU A 168 -14.83 -0.49 -11.88
N LEU A 169 -15.82 0.17 -11.28
CA LEU A 169 -17.05 0.59 -11.98
C LEU A 169 -16.73 1.50 -13.16
N VAL A 170 -15.91 2.52 -12.95
CA VAL A 170 -15.47 3.46 -14.00
C VAL A 170 -14.76 2.72 -15.14
N LEU A 171 -13.87 1.79 -14.82
CA LEU A 171 -13.20 0.95 -15.82
C LEU A 171 -14.21 0.11 -16.62
N VAL A 172 -15.20 -0.48 -15.99
CA VAL A 172 -16.25 -1.25 -16.68
C VAL A 172 -17.10 -0.34 -17.59
N VAL A 173 -17.52 0.82 -17.09
CA VAL A 173 -18.33 1.77 -17.88
C VAL A 173 -17.49 2.38 -19.03
N SER A 174 -16.18 2.45 -18.90
CA SER A 174 -15.31 2.97 -19.98
C SER A 174 -15.33 2.15 -21.28
N PHE A 175 -15.83 0.91 -21.25
CA PHE A 175 -16.12 0.17 -22.50
C PHE A 175 -17.21 0.84 -23.35
N LEU A 176 -18.16 1.54 -22.71
CA LEU A 176 -19.22 2.28 -23.38
C LEU A 176 -18.81 3.74 -23.65
N ALA A 177 -18.03 4.33 -22.76
CA ALA A 177 -17.59 5.72 -22.83
C ALA A 177 -16.09 5.83 -22.48
N PRO A 178 -15.18 5.66 -23.46
CA PRO A 178 -13.72 5.60 -23.24
C PRO A 178 -13.14 6.77 -22.43
N ALA A 179 -13.70 7.98 -22.60
CA ALA A 179 -13.25 9.16 -21.86
C ALA A 179 -13.35 9.01 -20.33
N LEU A 180 -14.24 8.15 -19.82
CA LEU A 180 -14.35 7.89 -18.39
C LEU A 180 -13.10 7.20 -17.81
N ALA A 181 -12.35 6.45 -18.61
CA ALA A 181 -11.11 5.82 -18.17
C ALA A 181 -10.08 6.83 -17.62
N ILE A 182 -10.17 8.10 -18.03
CA ILE A 182 -9.30 9.19 -17.51
C ILE A 182 -9.44 9.33 -16.00
N THR A 183 -10.62 9.12 -15.45
CA THR A 183 -10.88 9.25 -14.01
C THR A 183 -10.36 8.07 -13.19
N ALA A 184 -10.10 6.91 -13.82
CA ALA A 184 -9.62 5.72 -13.12
C ALA A 184 -8.21 5.92 -12.52
N GLY A 185 -7.34 6.68 -13.20
CA GLY A 185 -6.00 7.02 -12.69
C GLY A 185 -6.05 7.76 -11.35
N PRO A 186 -6.65 8.95 -11.28
CA PRO A 186 -6.80 9.70 -10.03
C PRO A 186 -7.50 8.92 -8.91
N LEU A 187 -8.57 8.19 -9.21
CA LEU A 187 -9.29 7.39 -8.20
C LEU A 187 -8.42 6.29 -7.60
N SER A 188 -7.68 5.56 -8.44
CA SER A 188 -6.76 4.51 -7.97
C SER A 188 -5.61 5.07 -7.15
N LEU A 189 -5.08 6.24 -7.51
CA LEU A 189 -4.05 6.94 -6.72
C LEU A 189 -4.59 7.38 -5.36
N LEU A 190 -5.78 7.95 -5.30
CA LEU A 190 -6.42 8.31 -4.04
C LEU A 190 -6.61 7.08 -3.13
N ALA A 191 -7.07 5.96 -3.69
CA ALA A 191 -7.19 4.71 -2.95
C ALA A 191 -5.84 4.25 -2.40
N ALA A 192 -4.76 4.33 -3.20
CA ALA A 192 -3.42 3.95 -2.79
C ALA A 192 -2.85 4.87 -1.70
N ILE A 193 -3.03 6.18 -1.83
CA ILE A 193 -2.57 7.17 -0.84
C ILE A 193 -3.28 6.94 0.51
N MET A 194 -4.60 6.77 0.49
CA MET A 194 -5.36 6.51 1.71
C MET A 194 -4.98 5.17 2.35
N GLU A 195 -4.78 4.15 1.53
CA GLU A 195 -4.34 2.85 2.01
C GLU A 195 -2.94 2.92 2.61
N ARG A 196 -2.00 3.63 2.00
CA ARG A 196 -0.66 3.83 2.56
C ARG A 196 -0.70 4.61 3.86
N TRP A 197 -1.52 5.63 3.94
CA TRP A 197 -1.70 6.35 5.19
C TRP A 197 -2.26 5.44 6.30
N LEU A 198 -3.27 4.62 6.01
CA LEU A 198 -3.79 3.63 6.96
C LEU A 198 -2.75 2.58 7.36
N PHE A 199 -1.93 2.13 6.42
CA PHE A 199 -0.85 1.18 6.69
C PHE A 199 0.11 1.68 7.79
N PHE A 200 0.39 2.98 7.83
CA PHE A 200 1.17 3.59 8.90
C PHE A 200 0.35 3.87 10.15
N ALA A 201 -0.86 4.36 10.00
CA ALA A 201 -1.72 4.76 11.12
C ALA A 201 -2.18 3.57 11.97
N GLU A 202 -2.42 2.41 11.36
CA GLU A 202 -2.83 1.18 12.05
C GLU A 202 -1.65 0.41 12.65
N ALA A 203 -0.42 0.76 12.30
CA ALA A 203 0.78 0.13 12.82
C ALA A 203 0.93 0.42 14.33
N LYS A 204 0.77 -0.63 15.15
CA LYS A 204 1.06 -0.57 16.57
C LYS A 204 2.51 -1.01 16.79
N HIS A 205 3.28 -0.14 17.39
CA HIS A 205 4.69 -0.41 17.69
C HIS A 205 4.82 -0.99 19.09
N THR A 206 5.65 -2.03 19.26
CA THR A 206 5.90 -2.64 20.58
C THR A 206 6.44 -1.65 21.61
N VAL A 207 7.10 -0.58 21.18
CA VAL A 207 7.57 0.49 22.06
C VAL A 207 6.44 1.17 22.86
N THR A 208 5.20 1.10 22.36
CA THR A 208 4.05 1.66 23.09
C THR A 208 3.78 0.97 24.43
N LEU A 209 4.21 -0.29 24.59
CA LEU A 209 4.15 -1.00 25.88
C LEU A 209 5.00 -0.30 26.94
N TYR A 210 6.15 0.25 26.55
CA TYR A 210 7.02 1.02 27.43
C TYR A 210 6.36 2.31 27.95
N TYR A 211 5.44 2.87 27.17
CA TYR A 211 4.67 4.07 27.51
C TYR A 211 3.28 3.77 28.11
N GLY A 212 3.07 2.57 28.64
CA GLY A 212 1.86 2.21 29.39
C GLY A 212 0.70 1.70 28.54
N ALA A 213 0.90 1.42 27.25
CA ALA A 213 -0.13 0.75 26.46
C ALA A 213 -0.27 -0.72 26.95
N PRO A 214 -1.49 -1.23 27.19
CA PRO A 214 -1.68 -2.60 27.67
C PRO A 214 -1.34 -3.65 26.62
N THR A 215 -1.42 -3.30 25.36
CA THR A 215 -1.13 -4.18 24.22
C THR A 215 -0.55 -3.39 23.04
N ALA A 216 0.36 -3.99 22.31
CA ALA A 216 0.91 -3.46 21.05
C ALA A 216 0.53 -4.34 19.86
#